data_847c04466dfbf2110cce64640c873369
#
_entry.id   847c04466dfbf2110cce64640c873369
#
_cell.length_a   1.000
_cell.length_b   1.000
_cell.length_c   1.000
_cell.angle_alpha   90.00
_cell.angle_beta   90.00
_cell.angle_gamma   90.00
#
_symmetry.space_group_name_H-M   'P 1'
#
loop_
_entity.id
_entity.type
_entity.pdbx_description
1 polymer ?
#
loop_
_entity_poly.entity_id
_entity_poly.type
_entity_poly.pdbx_seq_one_letter_code
_entity_poly.pdbx_strand_id
1 'polypeptide(L)'
;LDVPLWSEEEQDAFVKERVRLHQVAELEKEFAGLPECTDEERWTRAGKWAVHKGQNKRALKLFDTEEEAEAFAAEQFDRCVKKRASEHVRCSNNYCRVNEWCNQWQDSF
;
A
#
# COMPACT_ATOMS: atom_id res chain seq x y z
N LEU A 1 -32.30 -2.86 12.39
CA LEU A 1 -31.40 -2.18 11.45
C LEU A 1 -31.78 -2.57 10.02
N ASP A 2 -32.37 -1.64 9.28
CA ASP A 2 -32.77 -1.92 7.89
C ASP A 2 -31.56 -1.71 6.96
N VAL A 3 -31.15 -2.78 6.30
CA VAL A 3 -30.09 -2.72 5.28
C VAL A 3 -30.77 -2.65 3.91
N PRO A 4 -30.56 -1.59 3.13
CA PRO A 4 -31.15 -1.52 1.80
C PRO A 4 -30.56 -2.59 0.88
N LEU A 5 -31.42 -3.29 0.18
CA LEU A 5 -31.00 -4.23 -0.85
C LEU A 5 -30.81 -3.53 -2.19
N TRP A 6 -29.88 -4.02 -2.97
CA TRP A 6 -29.71 -3.55 -4.33
C TRP A 6 -30.91 -3.93 -5.19
N SER A 7 -31.25 -3.10 -6.16
CA SER A 7 -32.23 -3.45 -7.19
C SER A 7 -31.72 -4.61 -8.05
N GLU A 8 -32.63 -5.28 -8.76
CA GLU A 8 -32.23 -6.35 -9.69
C GLU A 8 -31.25 -5.84 -10.74
N GLU A 9 -31.47 -4.60 -11.23
CA GLU A 9 -30.59 -3.97 -12.22
C GLU A 9 -29.18 -3.73 -11.68
N GLU A 10 -29.05 -3.26 -10.44
CA GLU A 10 -27.78 -3.06 -9.76
C GLU A 10 -27.06 -4.40 -9.53
N GLN A 11 -27.80 -5.42 -9.11
CA GLN A 11 -27.26 -6.77 -8.89
C GLN A 11 -26.73 -7.36 -10.19
N ASP A 12 -27.50 -7.28 -11.26
CA ASP A 12 -27.11 -7.80 -12.56
C ASP A 12 -25.88 -7.06 -13.12
N ALA A 13 -25.84 -5.74 -12.99
CA ALA A 13 -24.71 -4.94 -13.45
C ALA A 13 -23.45 -5.31 -12.67
N PHE A 14 -23.54 -5.48 -11.37
CA PHE A 14 -22.40 -5.86 -10.52
C PHE A 14 -21.87 -7.25 -10.90
N VAL A 15 -22.76 -8.24 -11.03
CA VAL A 15 -22.34 -9.62 -11.37
C VAL A 15 -21.72 -9.66 -12.75
N LYS A 16 -22.32 -9.02 -13.75
CA LYS A 16 -21.78 -8.97 -15.13
C LYS A 16 -20.40 -8.31 -15.16
N GLU A 17 -20.20 -7.21 -14.45
CA GLU A 17 -18.92 -6.52 -14.38
C GLU A 17 -17.85 -7.38 -13.70
N ARG A 18 -18.18 -8.06 -12.59
CA ARG A 18 -17.23 -8.95 -11.91
C ARG A 18 -16.85 -10.14 -12.79
N VAL A 19 -17.81 -10.75 -13.50
CA VAL A 19 -17.53 -11.83 -14.44
C VAL A 19 -16.63 -11.34 -15.58
N ARG A 20 -16.92 -10.17 -16.14
CA ARG A 20 -16.10 -9.57 -17.20
C ARG A 20 -14.66 -9.36 -16.73
N LEU A 21 -14.45 -8.80 -15.52
CA LEU A 21 -13.12 -8.59 -14.97
C LEU A 21 -12.34 -9.90 -14.79
N HIS A 22 -13.00 -10.94 -14.31
CA HIS A 22 -12.37 -12.26 -14.17
C HIS A 22 -12.01 -12.87 -15.54
N GLN A 23 -12.87 -12.74 -16.54
CA GLN A 23 -12.59 -13.23 -17.89
C GLN A 23 -11.41 -12.49 -18.53
N VAL A 24 -11.36 -11.16 -18.37
CA VAL A 24 -10.25 -10.35 -18.88
C VAL A 24 -8.94 -10.74 -18.20
N ALA A 25 -8.95 -10.89 -16.88
CA ALA A 25 -7.77 -11.31 -16.13
C ALA A 25 -7.25 -12.68 -16.55
N GLU A 26 -8.17 -13.63 -16.83
CA GLU A 26 -7.82 -14.96 -17.31
C GLU A 26 -7.14 -14.93 -18.68
N LEU A 27 -7.59 -14.05 -19.57
CA LEU A 27 -6.99 -13.88 -20.88
C LEU A 27 -5.64 -13.16 -20.83
N GLU A 28 -5.49 -12.17 -19.96
CA GLU A 28 -4.31 -11.31 -19.92
C GLU A 28 -3.16 -11.84 -19.06
N LYS A 29 -3.43 -12.79 -18.18
CA LYS A 29 -2.42 -13.30 -17.25
C LYS A 29 -1.13 -13.81 -17.92
N GLU A 30 -1.23 -14.32 -19.15
CA GLU A 30 -0.10 -14.86 -19.91
C GLU A 30 0.62 -13.82 -20.77
N PHE A 31 -0.06 -12.73 -21.13
CA PHE A 31 0.44 -11.75 -22.10
C PHE A 31 0.83 -10.41 -21.45
N ALA A 32 -0.08 -9.80 -20.74
CA ALA A 32 0.12 -8.48 -20.14
C ALA A 32 0.25 -8.52 -18.60
N GLY A 33 0.02 -9.68 -18.00
CA GLY A 33 -0.04 -9.84 -16.56
C GLY A 33 -1.38 -9.39 -15.98
N LEU A 34 -1.54 -9.53 -14.69
CA LEU A 34 -2.74 -9.10 -13.98
C LEU A 34 -2.75 -7.58 -13.79
N PRO A 35 -3.95 -6.95 -13.74
CA PRO A 35 -4.03 -5.52 -13.47
C PRO A 35 -3.43 -5.17 -12.11
N GLU A 36 -2.78 -4.02 -12.04
CA GLU A 36 -2.13 -3.55 -10.82
C GLU A 36 -3.15 -3.06 -9.80
N CYS A 37 -2.87 -3.31 -8.53
CA CYS A 37 -3.63 -2.76 -7.42
C CYS A 37 -3.23 -1.32 -7.15
N THR A 38 -4.19 -0.52 -6.67
CA THR A 38 -3.94 0.83 -6.19
C THR A 38 -3.27 0.80 -4.82
N ASP A 39 -2.72 1.92 -4.38
CA ASP A 39 -2.13 2.05 -3.05
C ASP A 39 -3.16 1.78 -1.94
N GLU A 40 -4.41 2.19 -2.14
CA GLU A 40 -5.49 1.91 -1.21
C GLU A 40 -5.77 0.41 -1.10
N GLU A 41 -5.83 -0.30 -2.22
CA GLU A 41 -6.02 -1.74 -2.25
C GLU A 41 -4.86 -2.52 -1.63
N ARG A 42 -3.67 -1.98 -1.70
CA ARG A 42 -2.45 -2.56 -1.12
C ARG A 42 -2.25 -2.18 0.35
N TRP A 43 -3.10 -1.35 0.91
CA TRP A 43 -2.96 -0.77 2.26
C TRP A 43 -1.60 -0.09 2.44
N THR A 44 -1.23 0.72 1.47
CA THR A 44 0.06 1.37 1.46
C THR A 44 0.19 2.38 2.59
N ARG A 45 1.24 2.23 3.38
CA ARG A 45 1.67 3.24 4.34
C ARG A 45 2.75 4.09 3.69
N ALA A 46 2.53 5.38 3.63
CA ALA A 46 3.53 6.29 3.07
C ALA A 46 4.82 6.23 3.88
N GLY A 47 5.94 6.39 3.20
CA GLY A 47 7.24 6.53 3.84
C GLY A 47 7.30 7.78 4.69
N LYS A 48 8.07 7.72 5.76
CA LYS A 48 8.27 8.84 6.69
C LYS A 48 9.74 9.04 6.95
N TRP A 49 10.08 10.22 7.41
CA TRP A 49 11.41 10.54 7.90
C TRP A 49 11.37 10.59 9.43
N ALA A 50 12.12 9.71 10.07
CA ALA A 50 12.15 9.59 11.52
C ALA A 50 13.39 10.27 12.08
N VAL A 51 13.21 11.09 13.11
CA VAL A 51 14.32 11.69 13.86
C VAL A 51 14.49 10.93 15.16
N HIS A 52 15.68 10.39 15.39
CA HIS A 52 16.04 9.65 16.60
C HIS A 52 17.06 10.41 17.42
N LYS A 53 16.99 10.27 18.72
CA LYS A 53 18.02 10.78 19.63
C LYS A 53 19.08 9.70 19.84
N GLY A 54 20.31 9.97 19.39
CA GLY A 54 21.41 9.00 19.50
C GLY A 54 21.07 7.68 18.83
N GLN A 55 21.20 6.58 19.55
CA GLN A 55 20.91 5.23 19.07
C GLN A 55 19.57 4.67 19.58
N ASN A 56 18.70 5.52 20.09
CA ASN A 56 17.39 5.10 20.58
C ASN A 56 16.56 4.50 19.44
N LYS A 57 15.91 3.37 19.72
CA LYS A 57 15.06 2.68 18.73
C LYS A 57 13.78 3.45 18.42
N ARG A 58 13.27 4.19 19.42
CA ARG A 58 12.05 4.96 19.25
C ARG A 58 12.35 6.32 18.67
N ALA A 59 11.62 6.70 17.62
CA ALA A 59 11.73 8.02 17.03
C ALA A 59 11.19 9.10 17.97
N LEU A 60 11.88 10.25 18.01
CA LEU A 60 11.37 11.43 18.72
C LEU A 60 10.16 12.02 17.98
N LYS A 61 10.25 12.08 16.65
CA LYS A 61 9.19 12.62 15.80
C LYS A 61 9.30 12.04 14.38
N LEU A 62 8.16 11.96 13.70
CA LEU A 62 8.07 11.55 12.30
C LEU A 62 7.69 12.75 11.44
N PHE A 63 8.27 12.84 10.25
CA PHE A 63 8.02 13.91 9.29
C PHE A 63 7.69 13.33 7.92
N ASP A 64 6.93 14.07 7.12
CA ASP A 64 6.59 13.67 5.77
C ASP A 64 7.69 14.00 4.76
N THR A 65 8.51 15.00 5.05
CA THR A 65 9.60 15.44 4.19
C THR A 65 10.95 15.36 4.89
N GLU A 66 12.00 15.14 4.10
CA GLU A 66 13.38 15.11 4.59
C GLU A 66 13.80 16.47 5.16
N GLU A 67 13.41 17.54 4.48
CA GLU A 67 13.77 18.91 4.86
C GLU A 67 13.28 19.27 6.27
N GLU A 68 12.03 18.92 6.58
CA GLU A 68 11.46 19.11 7.92
C GLU A 68 12.20 18.30 8.98
N ALA A 69 12.52 17.05 8.64
CA ALA A 69 13.25 16.17 9.54
C ALA A 69 14.67 16.68 9.82
N GLU A 70 15.37 17.13 8.79
CA GLU A 70 16.72 17.71 8.95
C GLU A 70 16.71 19.00 9.76
N ALA A 71 15.72 19.87 9.55
CA ALA A 71 15.56 21.08 10.32
C ALA A 71 15.36 20.78 11.80
N PHE A 72 14.53 19.81 12.10
CA PHE A 72 14.30 19.36 13.50
C PHE A 72 15.56 18.71 14.10
N ALA A 73 16.28 17.92 13.33
CA ALA A 73 17.51 17.28 13.78
C ALA A 73 18.63 18.30 14.03
N ALA A 74 18.66 19.38 13.28
CA ALA A 74 19.67 20.44 13.42
C ALA A 74 19.52 21.26 14.72
N GLU A 75 18.37 21.19 15.38
CA GLU A 75 18.15 21.88 16.66
C GLU A 75 19.02 21.35 17.80
N GLN A 76 19.37 20.07 17.74
CA GLN A 76 20.24 19.43 18.72
C GLN A 76 21.18 18.42 18.04
N PHE A 77 22.39 18.42 18.48
CA PHE A 77 23.48 17.75 17.80
C PHE A 77 23.48 16.21 17.92
N ASP A 78 22.78 15.64 18.90
CA ASP A 78 22.69 14.20 19.10
C ASP A 78 21.51 13.53 18.36
N ARG A 79 20.85 14.27 17.48
CA ARG A 79 19.73 13.79 16.68
C ARG A 79 20.18 13.31 15.32
N CYS A 80 19.60 12.22 14.83
CA CYS A 80 19.85 11.71 13.50
C CYS A 80 18.53 11.44 12.75
N VAL A 81 18.58 11.60 11.43
CA VAL A 81 17.44 11.37 10.55
C VAL A 81 17.57 9.99 9.90
N LYS A 82 16.50 9.20 9.96
CA LYS A 82 16.43 7.90 9.28
C LYS A 82 15.20 7.84 8.41
N LYS A 83 15.37 7.41 7.17
CA LYS A 83 14.27 7.20 6.25
C LYS A 83 13.53 5.91 6.59
N ARG A 84 12.22 5.99 6.71
CA ARG A 84 11.33 4.83 6.75
C ARG A 84 10.65 4.70 5.40
N ALA A 85 10.95 3.62 4.70
CA ALA A 85 10.36 3.35 3.38
C ALA A 85 8.86 3.17 3.48
N SER A 86 8.15 3.44 2.38
CA SER A 86 6.75 3.07 2.25
C SER A 86 6.59 1.55 2.33
N GLU A 87 5.47 1.10 2.83
CA GLU A 87 5.18 -0.32 2.99
C GLU A 87 3.80 -0.64 2.42
N HIS A 88 3.73 -1.69 1.63
CA HIS A 88 2.49 -2.25 1.13
C HIS A 88 2.03 -3.36 2.07
N VAL A 89 1.35 -2.97 3.13
CA VAL A 89 1.07 -3.84 4.29
C VAL A 89 0.31 -5.11 3.91
N ARG A 90 -0.69 -4.98 3.02
CA ARG A 90 -1.49 -6.12 2.58
C ARG A 90 -0.65 -7.16 1.85
N CYS A 91 0.29 -6.71 1.03
CA CYS A 91 1.18 -7.59 0.25
C CYS A 91 2.27 -8.21 1.14
N SER A 92 2.97 -7.36 1.91
CA SER A 92 4.14 -7.76 2.69
C SER A 92 3.80 -8.68 3.86
N ASN A 93 2.62 -8.53 4.45
CA ASN A 93 2.20 -9.32 5.61
C ASN A 93 1.32 -10.53 5.25
N ASN A 94 1.28 -10.90 3.98
CA ASN A 94 0.52 -12.05 3.48
C ASN A 94 -1.00 -11.96 3.71
N TYR A 95 -1.55 -10.77 3.85
CA TYR A 95 -3.00 -10.59 3.90
C TYR A 95 -3.63 -10.78 2.50
N CYS A 96 -2.85 -10.58 1.45
CA CYS A 96 -3.27 -10.89 0.09
C CYS A 96 -2.97 -12.36 -0.22
N ARG A 97 -3.99 -13.15 -0.48
CA ARG A 97 -3.84 -14.60 -0.72
C ARG A 97 -3.20 -14.96 -2.05
N VAL A 98 -3.06 -13.97 -2.93
CA VAL A 98 -2.51 -14.17 -4.28
C VAL A 98 -1.21 -13.40 -4.52
N ASN A 99 -0.57 -12.90 -3.46
CA ASN A 99 0.67 -12.15 -3.59
C ASN A 99 1.81 -12.97 -4.23
N GLU A 100 1.80 -14.27 -4.03
CA GLU A 100 2.76 -15.20 -4.61
C GLU A 100 2.76 -15.18 -6.14
N TRP A 101 1.59 -14.96 -6.74
CA TRP A 101 1.41 -14.93 -8.20
C TRP A 101 1.25 -13.52 -8.76
N CYS A 102 1.38 -12.50 -7.92
CA CYS A 102 1.18 -11.11 -8.31
C CYS A 102 2.46 -10.50 -8.86
N ASN A 103 2.48 -10.17 -10.15
CA ASN A 103 3.65 -9.57 -10.80
C ASN A 103 4.04 -8.24 -10.15
N GLN A 104 3.06 -7.39 -9.85
CA GLN A 104 3.30 -6.10 -9.19
C GLN A 104 4.06 -6.25 -7.87
N TRP A 105 3.72 -7.26 -7.07
CA TRP A 105 4.41 -7.53 -5.82
C TRP A 105 5.77 -8.18 -6.03
N GLN A 106 5.87 -9.18 -6.92
CA GLN A 106 7.12 -9.88 -7.19
C GLN A 106 8.17 -8.94 -7.82
N ASP A 107 7.75 -8.03 -8.68
CA ASP A 107 8.63 -7.06 -9.33
C ASP A 107 9.10 -5.93 -8.39
N SER A 108 8.54 -5.82 -7.18
CA SER A 108 8.94 -4.83 -6.19
C SER A 108 10.18 -5.21 -5.36
N PHE A 109 10.71 -6.40 -5.56
CA PHE A 109 11.92 -6.87 -4.89
C PHE A 109 13.19 -6.58 -5.69
#